data_10fd7b186a90838df57a387a47c8f205
#
_entry.id   10fd7b186a90838df57a387a47c8f205
#
_cell.length_a   1.000
_cell.length_b   1.000
_cell.length_c   1.000
_cell.angle_alpha   90.00
_cell.angle_beta   90.00
_cell.angle_gamma   90.00
#
_symmetry.space_group_name_H-M   'P 1'
#
loop_
_entity.id
_entity.type
_entity.pdbx_description
1 polymer ?
#
loop_
_entity_poly.entity_id
_entity_poly.type
_entity_poly.pdbx_seq_one_letter_code
_entity_poly.pdbx_strand_id
1 'polypeptide(L)'
;LSPKATPYTKLFGYKAIEMILNGYQKMSEEGKEARIPLLSDFLIASNYAGLAFGTAGCAAVHAMSYPLGGTFHVPHGEANYAIFKGVIDNYLEIKKDGAIDELAGYLADIFSCGKEQAFTEMFKLLDQILERKSLKSYGADDEMLKCWTEEVITGQQRLMKNNFVFLDAERVLKIYRELY
;
A
#
# COMPACT_ATOMS: atom_id res chain seq x y z
N LEU A 1 3.29 -6.37 7.17
CA LEU A 1 2.22 -7.37 7.19
C LEU A 1 2.65 -8.73 6.59
N SER A 2 3.84 -8.83 5.97
CA SER A 2 4.33 -10.09 5.40
C SER A 2 4.48 -11.19 6.47
N PRO A 3 4.08 -12.44 6.22
CA PRO A 3 4.33 -13.56 7.12
C PRO A 3 5.82 -13.87 7.30
N LYS A 4 6.69 -13.33 6.44
CA LYS A 4 8.16 -13.44 6.53
C LYS A 4 8.79 -12.28 7.30
N ALA A 5 7.98 -11.37 7.87
CA ALA A 5 8.51 -10.25 8.64
C ALA A 5 9.26 -10.76 9.89
N THR A 6 10.42 -10.19 10.13
CA THR A 6 11.28 -10.46 11.28
C THR A 6 11.41 -9.19 12.12
N PRO A 7 11.92 -9.26 13.37
CA PRO A 7 12.21 -8.05 14.15
C PRO A 7 13.09 -7.05 13.39
N TYR A 8 14.07 -7.54 12.61
CA TYR A 8 14.93 -6.71 11.77
C TYR A 8 14.14 -5.97 10.69
N THR A 9 13.32 -6.69 9.90
CA THR A 9 12.53 -6.06 8.83
C THR A 9 11.45 -5.14 9.38
N LYS A 10 10.85 -5.46 10.53
CA LYS A 10 9.90 -4.58 11.23
C LYS A 10 10.57 -3.27 11.66
N LEU A 11 11.78 -3.33 12.23
CA LEU A 11 12.53 -2.13 12.66
C LEU A 11 12.65 -1.11 11.51
N PHE A 12 13.17 -1.55 10.37
CA PHE A 12 13.34 -0.68 9.21
C PHE A 12 12.00 -0.29 8.56
N GLY A 13 11.05 -1.22 8.48
CA GLY A 13 9.74 -0.95 7.90
C GLY A 13 8.95 0.10 8.68
N TYR A 14 8.88 -0.02 10.00
CA TYR A 14 8.22 0.97 10.85
C TYR A 14 8.92 2.32 10.82
N LYS A 15 10.26 2.35 10.84
CA LYS A 15 10.99 3.60 10.73
C LYS A 15 10.80 4.29 9.39
N ALA A 16 10.73 3.52 8.30
CA ALA A 16 10.40 4.06 6.99
C ALA A 16 8.99 4.68 6.95
N ILE A 17 7.99 3.98 7.51
CA ILE A 17 6.61 4.48 7.62
C ILE A 17 6.57 5.80 8.39
N GLU A 18 7.18 5.85 9.56
CA GLU A 18 7.25 7.06 10.39
C GLU A 18 7.85 8.24 9.63
N MET A 19 9.03 8.05 9.02
CA MET A 19 9.71 9.12 8.28
C MET A 19 8.90 9.63 7.11
N ILE A 20 8.28 8.72 6.33
CA ILE A 20 7.45 9.09 5.17
C ILE A 20 6.20 9.84 5.62
N LEU A 21 5.46 9.32 6.61
CA LEU A 21 4.22 9.95 7.06
C LEU A 21 4.46 11.31 7.71
N ASN A 22 5.49 11.45 8.55
CA ASN A 22 5.86 12.74 9.13
C ASN A 22 6.25 13.76 8.03
N GLY A 23 7.01 13.32 7.02
CA GLY A 23 7.33 14.15 5.88
C GLY A 23 6.09 14.57 5.08
N TYR A 24 5.14 13.68 4.88
CA TYR A 24 3.88 13.99 4.19
C TYR A 24 2.97 14.90 5.00
N GLN A 25 2.91 14.76 6.35
CA GLN A 25 2.20 15.71 7.21
C GLN A 25 2.76 17.11 7.03
N LYS A 26 4.08 17.27 7.06
CA LYS A 26 4.72 18.56 6.82
C LYS A 26 4.42 19.12 5.44
N MET A 27 4.45 18.30 4.38
CA MET A 27 4.06 18.74 3.04
C MET A 27 2.58 19.12 2.93
N SER A 28 1.70 18.45 3.68
CA SER A 28 0.27 18.80 3.74
C SER A 28 0.04 20.15 4.42
N GLU A 29 0.81 20.49 5.44
CA GLU A 29 0.71 21.73 6.21
C GLU A 29 1.38 22.93 5.51
N GLU A 30 2.59 22.73 4.99
CA GLU A 30 3.46 23.80 4.46
C GLU A 30 3.43 23.90 2.91
N GLY A 31 2.77 22.94 2.24
CA GLY A 31 2.72 22.87 0.78
C GLY A 31 3.80 22.02 0.15
N LYS A 32 3.67 21.75 -1.16
CA LYS A 32 4.50 20.77 -1.88
C LYS A 32 6.01 21.10 -1.88
N GLU A 33 6.38 22.35 -1.76
CA GLU A 33 7.80 22.76 -1.75
C GLU A 33 8.52 22.37 -0.45
N ALA A 34 7.78 22.07 0.62
CA ALA A 34 8.33 21.49 1.85
C ALA A 34 9.06 20.15 1.63
N ARG A 35 8.79 19.46 0.49
CA ARG A 35 9.53 18.25 0.10
C ARG A 35 11.02 18.48 -0.11
N ILE A 36 11.44 19.68 -0.56
CA ILE A 36 12.83 19.95 -0.96
C ILE A 36 13.81 19.69 0.18
N PRO A 37 13.66 20.30 1.38
CA PRO A 37 14.52 20.00 2.52
C PRO A 37 14.39 18.56 3.04
N LEU A 38 13.30 17.85 2.71
CA LEU A 38 13.03 16.47 3.15
C LEU A 38 13.53 15.41 2.16
N LEU A 39 14.10 15.77 1.03
CA LEU A 39 14.54 14.79 0.01
C LEU A 39 15.54 13.77 0.56
N SER A 40 16.48 14.21 1.41
CA SER A 40 17.43 13.31 2.06
C SER A 40 16.74 12.30 2.97
N ASP A 41 15.77 12.75 3.76
CA ASP A 41 15.01 11.90 4.68
C ASP A 41 14.12 10.90 3.91
N PHE A 42 13.48 11.34 2.83
CA PHE A 42 12.71 10.44 1.95
C PHE A 42 13.61 9.40 1.27
N LEU A 43 14.84 9.77 0.87
CA LEU A 43 15.79 8.81 0.30
C LEU A 43 16.24 7.78 1.34
N ILE A 44 16.52 8.19 2.57
CA ILE A 44 16.82 7.28 3.68
C ILE A 44 15.63 6.38 3.99
N ALA A 45 14.43 6.93 4.08
CA ALA A 45 13.22 6.16 4.32
C ALA A 45 12.95 5.12 3.22
N SER A 46 13.17 5.49 1.95
CA SER A 46 13.10 4.56 0.81
C SER A 46 14.11 3.41 0.93
N ASN A 47 15.35 3.71 1.36
CA ASN A 47 16.35 2.68 1.62
C ASN A 47 15.92 1.74 2.77
N TYR A 48 15.40 2.29 3.88
CA TYR A 48 14.87 1.48 4.97
C TYR A 48 13.70 0.59 4.51
N ALA A 49 12.79 1.12 3.70
CA ALA A 49 11.73 0.31 3.10
C ALA A 49 12.32 -0.83 2.25
N GLY A 50 13.36 -0.54 1.45
CA GLY A 50 14.10 -1.55 0.67
C GLY A 50 14.70 -2.67 1.53
N LEU A 51 15.33 -2.32 2.66
CA LEU A 51 15.85 -3.31 3.63
C LEU A 51 14.73 -4.17 4.23
N ALA A 52 13.56 -3.59 4.47
CA ALA A 52 12.42 -4.32 4.99
C ALA A 52 11.84 -5.29 3.96
N PHE A 53 11.39 -4.82 2.80
CA PHE A 53 10.72 -5.68 1.82
C PHE A 53 11.68 -6.53 0.98
N GLY A 54 12.94 -6.19 0.88
CA GLY A 54 13.96 -7.01 0.21
C GLY A 54 14.05 -8.41 0.79
N THR A 55 13.87 -8.55 2.11
CA THR A 55 13.84 -9.84 2.81
C THR A 55 12.40 -10.34 3.04
N ALA A 56 11.50 -9.48 3.53
CA ALA A 56 10.13 -9.86 3.83
C ALA A 56 9.26 -10.05 2.58
N GLY A 57 9.69 -9.51 1.45
CA GLY A 57 8.97 -9.58 0.17
C GLY A 57 7.79 -8.62 0.08
N CYS A 58 7.35 -8.37 -1.16
CA CYS A 58 6.11 -7.66 -1.47
C CYS A 58 4.93 -8.64 -1.56
N ALA A 59 3.70 -8.12 -1.58
CA ALA A 59 2.47 -8.91 -1.54
C ALA A 59 1.42 -8.39 -2.54
N ALA A 60 0.13 -8.49 -2.22
CA ALA A 60 -0.99 -8.22 -3.12
C ALA A 60 -0.96 -6.84 -3.78
N VAL A 61 -0.59 -5.79 -3.06
CA VAL A 61 -0.52 -4.43 -3.63
C VAL A 61 0.35 -4.42 -4.88
N HIS A 62 1.56 -4.99 -4.80
CA HIS A 62 2.46 -5.08 -5.95
C HIS A 62 1.95 -6.05 -7.01
N ALA A 63 1.46 -7.23 -6.60
CA ALA A 63 0.93 -8.21 -7.55
C ALA A 63 -0.21 -7.62 -8.39
N MET A 64 -1.13 -6.90 -7.75
CA MET A 64 -2.32 -6.34 -8.37
C MET A 64 -2.05 -5.03 -9.13
N SER A 65 -0.97 -4.32 -8.82
CA SER A 65 -0.59 -3.09 -9.53
C SER A 65 0.14 -3.35 -10.85
N TYR A 66 0.76 -4.53 -11.03
CA TYR A 66 1.52 -4.83 -12.24
C TYR A 66 0.68 -4.79 -13.52
N PRO A 67 -0.52 -5.38 -13.58
CA PRO A 67 -1.35 -5.27 -14.79
C PRO A 67 -1.71 -3.82 -15.13
N LEU A 68 -2.06 -2.99 -14.13
CA LEU A 68 -2.33 -1.56 -14.32
C LEU A 68 -1.13 -0.83 -14.92
N GLY A 69 0.06 -1.03 -14.31
CA GLY A 69 1.29 -0.43 -14.81
C GLY A 69 1.68 -0.93 -16.20
N GLY A 70 1.52 -2.23 -16.47
CA GLY A 70 1.84 -2.86 -17.76
C GLY A 70 0.91 -2.43 -18.89
N THR A 71 -0.39 -2.31 -18.60
CA THR A 71 -1.42 -1.97 -19.62
C THR A 71 -1.39 -0.48 -19.97
N PHE A 72 -1.31 0.40 -18.98
CA PHE A 72 -1.48 1.84 -19.15
C PHE A 72 -0.21 2.66 -18.91
N HIS A 73 0.93 2.00 -18.70
CA HIS A 73 2.22 2.65 -18.40
C HIS A 73 2.16 3.61 -17.20
N VAL A 74 1.30 3.29 -16.23
CA VAL A 74 1.19 4.06 -14.98
C VAL A 74 2.48 3.90 -14.18
N PRO A 75 3.09 4.99 -13.67
CA PRO A 75 4.27 4.90 -12.82
C PRO A 75 4.06 3.94 -11.65
N HIS A 76 5.08 3.14 -11.32
CA HIS A 76 4.97 2.07 -10.33
C HIS A 76 4.39 2.51 -8.97
N GLY A 77 4.84 3.67 -8.46
CA GLY A 77 4.34 4.22 -7.19
C GLY A 77 2.86 4.59 -7.26
N GLU A 78 2.43 5.22 -8.37
CA GLU A 78 1.04 5.59 -8.60
C GLU A 78 0.16 4.34 -8.77
N ALA A 79 0.62 3.33 -9.52
CA ALA A 79 -0.10 2.06 -9.70
C ALA A 79 -0.28 1.33 -8.36
N ASN A 80 0.77 1.26 -7.53
CA ASN A 80 0.67 0.69 -6.17
C ASN A 80 -0.32 1.47 -5.31
N TYR A 81 -0.29 2.81 -5.38
CA TYR A 81 -1.19 3.64 -4.58
C TYR A 81 -2.66 3.46 -5.00
N ALA A 82 -2.95 3.35 -6.29
CA ALA A 82 -4.29 3.07 -6.79
C ALA A 82 -4.89 1.79 -6.20
N ILE A 83 -4.06 0.77 -5.95
CA ILE A 83 -4.48 -0.54 -5.41
C ILE A 83 -4.47 -0.59 -3.88
N PHE A 84 -3.64 0.22 -3.23
CA PHE A 84 -3.27 0.07 -1.82
C PHE A 84 -4.47 0.06 -0.88
N LYS A 85 -5.39 1.02 -1.02
CA LYS A 85 -6.55 1.12 -0.13
C LYS A 85 -7.46 -0.10 -0.23
N GLY A 86 -7.80 -0.54 -1.44
CA GLY A 86 -8.66 -1.70 -1.64
C GLY A 86 -8.09 -2.98 -1.01
N VAL A 87 -6.76 -3.18 -1.09
CA VAL A 87 -6.11 -4.32 -0.45
C VAL A 87 -6.18 -4.21 1.08
N ILE A 88 -5.87 -3.05 1.66
CA ILE A 88 -5.92 -2.86 3.12
C ILE A 88 -7.35 -3.01 3.65
N ASP A 89 -8.34 -2.42 2.99
CA ASP A 89 -9.76 -2.53 3.40
C ASP A 89 -10.20 -4.01 3.41
N ASN A 90 -9.81 -4.79 2.40
CA ASN A 90 -10.12 -6.21 2.35
C ASN A 90 -9.33 -7.04 3.37
N TYR A 91 -8.09 -6.66 3.71
CA TYR A 91 -7.38 -7.28 4.83
C TYR A 91 -8.11 -7.05 6.15
N LEU A 92 -8.55 -5.82 6.41
CA LEU A 92 -9.30 -5.44 7.62
C LEU A 92 -10.69 -6.12 7.68
N GLU A 93 -11.33 -6.36 6.53
CA GLU A 93 -12.59 -7.12 6.47
C GLU A 93 -12.39 -8.58 6.89
N ILE A 94 -11.28 -9.22 6.46
CA ILE A 94 -11.01 -10.64 6.70
C ILE A 94 -10.41 -10.86 8.09
N LYS A 95 -9.46 -10.00 8.52
CA LYS A 95 -8.71 -10.20 9.75
C LYS A 95 -8.25 -8.86 10.33
N LYS A 96 -8.67 -8.57 11.58
CA LYS A 96 -8.37 -7.30 12.26
C LYS A 96 -7.27 -7.42 13.32
N ASP A 97 -6.83 -8.62 13.66
CA ASP A 97 -5.86 -8.91 14.72
C ASP A 97 -4.45 -9.21 14.18
N GLY A 98 -3.47 -9.34 15.09
CA GLY A 98 -2.10 -9.66 14.75
C GLY A 98 -1.33 -8.48 14.15
N ALA A 99 -0.56 -8.72 13.08
CA ALA A 99 0.33 -7.71 12.51
C ALA A 99 -0.40 -6.45 11.99
N ILE A 100 -1.66 -6.56 11.58
CA ILE A 100 -2.44 -5.39 11.14
C ILE A 100 -2.90 -4.53 12.33
N ASP A 101 -3.22 -5.15 13.47
CA ASP A 101 -3.53 -4.43 14.72
C ASP A 101 -2.27 -3.74 15.30
N GLU A 102 -1.11 -4.41 15.24
CA GLU A 102 0.17 -3.79 15.58
C GLU A 102 0.43 -2.54 14.72
N LEU A 103 0.22 -2.66 13.42
CA LEU A 103 0.38 -1.54 12.49
C LEU A 103 -0.64 -0.42 12.76
N ALA A 104 -1.89 -0.77 13.05
CA ALA A 104 -2.92 0.21 13.43
C ALA A 104 -2.52 0.99 14.69
N GLY A 105 -1.97 0.31 15.70
CA GLY A 105 -1.45 0.97 16.89
C GLY A 105 -0.31 1.94 16.58
N TYR A 106 0.64 1.52 15.75
CA TYR A 106 1.76 2.37 15.35
C TYR A 106 1.32 3.60 14.54
N LEU A 107 0.36 3.44 13.64
CA LEU A 107 -0.24 4.54 12.89
C LEU A 107 -1.03 5.47 13.81
N ALA A 108 -1.76 4.93 14.79
CA ALA A 108 -2.50 5.70 15.78
C ALA A 108 -1.59 6.64 16.57
N ASP A 109 -0.39 6.17 16.96
CA ASP A 109 0.62 6.99 17.62
C ASP A 109 1.10 8.14 16.70
N ILE A 110 1.38 7.86 15.41
CA ILE A 110 1.81 8.89 14.44
C ILE A 110 0.72 9.95 14.23
N PHE A 111 -0.54 9.53 14.14
CA PHE A 111 -1.67 10.44 13.86
C PHE A 111 -2.35 10.99 15.13
N SER A 112 -1.91 10.58 16.32
CA SER A 112 -2.53 10.95 17.61
C SER A 112 -4.04 10.68 17.63
N CYS A 113 -4.46 9.50 17.17
CA CYS A 113 -5.87 9.09 17.03
C CYS A 113 -6.14 7.71 17.61
N GLY A 114 -7.39 7.26 17.63
CA GLY A 114 -7.74 5.88 17.99
C GLY A 114 -7.30 4.86 16.91
N LYS A 115 -6.97 3.63 17.32
CA LYS A 115 -6.57 2.55 16.38
C LYS A 115 -7.56 2.32 15.24
N GLU A 116 -8.85 2.44 15.53
CA GLU A 116 -9.94 2.27 14.57
C GLU A 116 -9.96 3.35 13.48
N GLN A 117 -9.34 4.49 13.73
CA GLN A 117 -9.24 5.63 12.82
C GLN A 117 -7.91 5.66 12.06
N ALA A 118 -6.90 4.92 12.52
CA ALA A 118 -5.52 5.03 12.09
C ALA A 118 -5.33 4.87 10.57
N PHE A 119 -5.92 3.86 9.95
CA PHE A 119 -5.87 3.68 8.50
C PHE A 119 -6.64 4.77 7.75
N THR A 120 -7.76 5.24 8.30
CA THR A 120 -8.54 6.34 7.71
C THR A 120 -7.72 7.61 7.66
N GLU A 121 -7.07 7.99 8.77
CA GLU A 121 -6.20 9.18 8.83
C GLU A 121 -4.99 9.04 7.90
N MET A 122 -4.38 7.86 7.84
CA MET A 122 -3.31 7.58 6.88
C MET A 122 -3.77 7.81 5.43
N PHE A 123 -4.91 7.25 5.03
CA PHE A 123 -5.40 7.42 3.65
C PHE A 123 -5.83 8.87 3.36
N LYS A 124 -6.39 9.59 4.32
CA LYS A 124 -6.67 11.03 4.16
C LYS A 124 -5.40 11.82 3.85
N LEU A 125 -4.33 11.58 4.61
CA LEU A 125 -3.04 12.22 4.35
C LEU A 125 -2.50 11.86 2.97
N LEU A 126 -2.49 10.59 2.62
CA LEU A 126 -1.97 10.13 1.32
C LEU A 126 -2.77 10.73 0.14
N ASP A 127 -4.09 10.84 0.25
CA ASP A 127 -4.95 11.46 -0.77
C ASP A 127 -4.70 12.98 -0.93
N GLN A 128 -4.15 13.66 0.09
CA GLN A 128 -3.69 15.05 -0.02
C GLN A 128 -2.35 15.18 -0.77
N ILE A 129 -1.50 14.17 -0.69
CA ILE A 129 -0.20 14.17 -1.37
C ILE A 129 -0.35 13.77 -2.84
N LEU A 130 -1.14 12.75 -3.13
CA LEU A 130 -1.42 12.24 -4.47
C LEU A 130 -2.89 11.86 -4.56
N GLU A 131 -3.62 12.47 -5.48
CA GLU A 131 -5.00 12.11 -5.78
C GLU A 131 -5.10 10.65 -6.24
N ARG A 132 -5.89 9.85 -5.53
CA ARG A 132 -6.12 8.46 -5.90
C ARG A 132 -7.20 8.39 -6.97
N LYS A 133 -6.81 7.93 -8.14
CA LYS A 133 -7.69 7.75 -9.28
C LYS A 133 -8.36 6.37 -9.25
N SER A 134 -9.60 6.27 -9.75
CA SER A 134 -10.25 4.98 -9.97
C SER A 134 -9.60 4.24 -11.14
N LEU A 135 -9.71 2.91 -11.17
CA LEU A 135 -9.19 2.11 -12.29
C LEU A 135 -9.84 2.48 -13.61
N LYS A 136 -11.12 2.86 -13.57
CA LYS A 136 -11.85 3.38 -14.74
C LYS A 136 -11.21 4.63 -15.33
N SER A 137 -10.70 5.53 -14.51
CA SER A 137 -10.08 6.76 -14.98
C SER A 137 -8.75 6.55 -15.70
N TYR A 138 -8.11 5.39 -15.50
CA TYR A 138 -6.96 4.97 -16.31
C TYR A 138 -7.37 4.30 -17.64
N GLY A 139 -8.64 3.95 -17.81
CA GLY A 139 -9.17 3.31 -19.01
C GLY A 139 -9.49 1.82 -18.85
N ALA A 140 -9.43 1.28 -17.61
CA ALA A 140 -9.81 -0.11 -17.38
C ALA A 140 -11.31 -0.33 -17.62
N ASP A 141 -11.68 -1.54 -18.01
CA ASP A 141 -13.06 -2.03 -18.10
C ASP A 141 -13.22 -3.36 -17.33
N ASP A 142 -14.47 -3.85 -17.18
CA ASP A 142 -14.74 -5.07 -16.40
C ASP A 142 -14.08 -6.33 -17.00
N GLU A 143 -13.89 -6.38 -18.32
CA GLU A 143 -13.18 -7.51 -18.96
C GLU A 143 -11.68 -7.49 -18.61
N MET A 144 -11.06 -6.30 -18.59
CA MET A 144 -9.68 -6.14 -18.14
C MET A 144 -9.52 -6.54 -16.67
N LEU A 145 -10.46 -6.16 -15.78
CA LEU A 145 -10.39 -6.56 -14.37
C LEU A 145 -10.42 -8.08 -14.20
N LYS A 146 -11.20 -8.80 -14.99
CA LYS A 146 -11.20 -10.27 -14.98
C LYS A 146 -9.88 -10.85 -15.50
N CYS A 147 -9.36 -10.32 -16.61
CA CYS A 147 -8.08 -10.73 -17.16
C CYS A 147 -6.93 -10.49 -16.18
N TRP A 148 -6.88 -9.32 -15.55
CA TRP A 148 -5.90 -8.98 -14.51
C TRP A 148 -6.00 -9.90 -13.29
N THR A 149 -7.23 -10.29 -12.92
CA THR A 149 -7.43 -11.26 -11.84
C THR A 149 -6.77 -12.60 -12.15
N GLU A 150 -6.97 -13.13 -13.35
CA GLU A 150 -6.32 -14.37 -13.79
C GLU A 150 -4.79 -14.23 -13.82
N GLU A 151 -4.28 -13.13 -14.38
CA GLU A 151 -2.84 -12.83 -14.41
C GLU A 151 -2.22 -12.80 -13.01
N VAL A 152 -2.88 -12.15 -12.05
CA VAL A 152 -2.41 -12.08 -10.66
C VAL A 152 -2.40 -13.46 -10.01
N ILE A 153 -3.49 -14.21 -10.12
CA ILE A 153 -3.61 -15.53 -9.46
C ILE A 153 -2.65 -16.55 -10.06
N THR A 154 -2.45 -16.54 -11.37
CA THR A 154 -1.58 -17.53 -12.04
C THR A 154 -0.12 -17.09 -12.10
N GLY A 155 0.13 -15.83 -12.42
CA GLY A 155 1.46 -15.28 -12.70
C GLY A 155 2.19 -14.72 -11.45
N GLN A 156 1.45 -14.24 -10.43
CA GLN A 156 2.04 -13.55 -9.27
C GLN A 156 2.01 -14.38 -7.99
N GLN A 157 2.00 -15.69 -8.07
CA GLN A 157 1.90 -16.59 -6.91
C GLN A 157 2.98 -16.32 -5.84
N ARG A 158 4.19 -15.94 -6.25
CA ARG A 158 5.29 -15.62 -5.33
C ARG A 158 4.94 -14.45 -4.42
N LEU A 159 4.29 -13.42 -4.95
CA LEU A 159 3.83 -12.26 -4.21
C LEU A 159 2.57 -12.57 -3.40
N MET A 160 1.62 -13.27 -4.01
CA MET A 160 0.36 -13.63 -3.36
C MET A 160 0.56 -14.53 -2.14
N LYS A 161 1.59 -15.38 -2.10
CA LYS A 161 1.96 -16.18 -0.92
C LYS A 161 2.50 -15.36 0.26
N ASN A 162 2.88 -14.09 0.03
CA ASN A 162 3.33 -13.19 1.10
C ASN A 162 2.21 -12.31 1.67
N ASN A 163 0.96 -12.55 1.28
CA ASN A 163 -0.16 -11.79 1.81
C ASN A 163 -0.36 -12.04 3.31
N PHE A 164 -0.84 -11.02 4.00
CA PHE A 164 -1.26 -11.09 5.40
C PHE A 164 -2.40 -12.10 5.62
N VAL A 165 -3.32 -12.17 4.67
CA VAL A 165 -4.42 -13.13 4.59
C VAL A 165 -4.49 -13.73 3.19
N PHE A 166 -5.08 -14.90 3.05
CA PHE A 166 -5.28 -15.50 1.73
C PHE A 166 -6.32 -14.71 0.93
N LEU A 167 -6.00 -14.42 -0.32
CA LEU A 167 -6.88 -13.78 -1.30
C LEU A 167 -7.02 -14.73 -2.49
N ASP A 168 -8.22 -15.27 -2.69
CA ASP A 168 -8.58 -16.04 -3.88
C ASP A 168 -8.94 -15.14 -5.07
N ALA A 169 -9.28 -15.73 -6.19
CA ALA A 169 -9.65 -15.02 -7.41
C ALA A 169 -10.91 -14.16 -7.23
N GLU A 170 -11.89 -14.63 -6.46
CA GLU A 170 -13.12 -13.89 -6.20
C GLU A 170 -12.82 -12.62 -5.41
N ARG A 171 -11.97 -12.72 -4.38
CA ARG A 171 -11.54 -11.58 -3.56
C ARG A 171 -10.69 -10.59 -4.35
N VAL A 172 -9.76 -11.06 -5.17
CA VAL A 172 -8.96 -10.20 -6.05
C VAL A 172 -9.85 -9.42 -7.03
N LEU A 173 -10.82 -10.08 -7.66
CA LEU A 173 -11.76 -9.41 -8.55
C LEU A 173 -12.66 -8.41 -7.80
N LYS A 174 -13.11 -8.76 -6.57
CA LYS A 174 -13.85 -7.84 -5.69
C LYS A 174 -13.04 -6.57 -5.43
N ILE A 175 -11.78 -6.69 -5.05
CA ILE A 175 -10.88 -5.54 -4.81
C ILE A 175 -10.78 -4.65 -6.05
N TYR A 176 -10.55 -5.23 -7.22
CA TYR A 176 -10.50 -4.45 -8.45
C TYR A 176 -11.79 -3.71 -8.74
N ARG A 177 -12.95 -4.34 -8.53
CA ARG A 177 -14.27 -3.72 -8.74
C ARG A 177 -14.57 -2.61 -7.74
N GLU A 178 -14.12 -2.73 -6.50
CA GLU A 178 -14.23 -1.66 -5.49
C GLU A 178 -13.39 -0.43 -5.83
N LEU A 179 -12.34 -0.62 -6.62
CA LEU A 179 -11.43 0.44 -7.07
C LEU A 179 -11.79 0.99 -8.48
N TYR A 180 -12.78 0.40 -9.17
CA TYR A 180 -13.25 0.79 -10.50
C TYR A 180 -14.19 1.99 -10.44
#